data_758094e3f4f2c6b902f48af300c89114
#
_entry.id   758094e3f4f2c6b902f48af300c89114
#
_cell.length_a   1.000
_cell.length_b   1.000
_cell.length_c   1.000
_cell.angle_alpha   90.00
_cell.angle_beta   90.00
_cell.angle_gamma   90.00
#
_symmetry.space_group_name_H-M   'P 1'
#
loop_
_entity.id
_entity.type
_entity.pdbx_description
1 polymer ?
#
loop_
_entity_poly.entity_id
_entity_poly.type
_entity_poly.pdbx_seq_one_letter_code
_entity_poly.pdbx_strand_id
1 'polypeptide(L)' 'MAVIVKYVVERNGEEKMTFTSKAEADAYDKMLDMADELFTLLGKSELLEDEGKQEDLAMFLAQNKEELLYAIGAKRNV' A
#
# COMPACT_ATOMS: atom_id res chain seq x y z
N MET A 1 18.76 29.38 -10.44
CA MET A 1 18.13 28.78 -9.25
C MET A 1 16.88 28.05 -9.66
N ALA A 2 16.76 26.79 -9.25
CA ALA A 2 15.59 25.98 -9.58
C ALA A 2 14.71 25.82 -8.34
N VAL A 3 13.38 25.88 -8.55
CA VAL A 3 12.41 25.62 -7.50
C VAL A 3 11.89 24.20 -7.72
N ILE A 4 12.03 23.36 -6.70
CA ILE A 4 11.60 21.98 -6.75
C ILE A 4 10.45 21.80 -5.76
N VAL A 5 9.31 21.31 -6.25
CA VAL A 5 8.18 20.98 -5.40
C VAL A 5 8.22 19.48 -5.10
N LYS A 6 8.09 19.13 -3.83
CA LYS A 6 8.07 17.73 -3.38
C LYS A 6 6.79 17.46 -2.63
N TYR A 7 6.28 16.25 -2.80
CA TYR A 7 5.07 15.79 -2.14
C TYR A 7 5.45 14.68 -1.17
N VAL A 8 5.28 14.93 0.12
CA VAL A 8 5.65 13.99 1.18
C VAL A 8 4.39 13.25 1.63
N VAL A 9 4.45 11.93 1.60
CA VAL A 9 3.39 11.10 2.17
C VAL A 9 3.76 10.81 3.61
N GLU A 10 2.87 11.20 4.52
CA GLU A 10 3.09 11.10 5.95
C GLU A 10 1.94 10.35 6.61
N ARG A 11 2.28 9.45 7.53
CA ARG A 11 1.31 8.66 8.28
C ARG A 11 1.67 8.70 9.75
N ASN A 12 0.73 9.12 10.59
CA ASN A 12 0.92 9.18 12.05
C ASN A 12 2.17 9.96 12.45
N GLY A 13 2.46 11.05 11.74
CA GLY A 13 3.62 11.88 12.00
C GLY A 13 4.94 11.36 11.43
N GLU A 14 4.91 10.22 10.75
CA GLU A 14 6.09 9.62 10.15
C GLU A 14 6.09 9.80 8.63
N GLU A 15 7.19 10.34 8.10
CA GLU A 15 7.36 10.47 6.66
C GLU A 15 7.65 9.11 6.04
N LYS A 16 6.80 8.68 5.10
CA LYS A 16 6.94 7.37 4.45
C LYS A 16 7.72 7.45 3.16
N MET A 17 7.44 8.44 2.34
CA MET A 17 8.05 8.55 1.03
C MET A 17 7.89 9.97 0.51
N THR A 18 8.80 10.40 -0.37
CA THR A 18 8.77 11.71 -1.01
C THR A 18 8.75 11.52 -2.52
N PHE A 19 7.88 12.29 -3.18
CA PHE A 19 7.70 12.23 -4.63
C PHE A 19 7.81 13.64 -5.23
N THR A 20 8.14 13.71 -6.49
CA THR A 20 8.13 14.96 -7.25
C THR A 20 6.80 15.15 -8.01
N SER A 21 5.98 14.12 -8.06
CA SER A 21 4.67 14.13 -8.72
C SER A 21 3.56 13.94 -7.69
N LYS A 22 2.54 14.80 -7.75
CA LYS A 22 1.36 14.66 -6.87
C LYS A 22 0.62 13.36 -7.16
N ALA A 23 0.53 12.97 -8.44
CA ALA A 23 -0.16 11.73 -8.82
C ALA A 23 0.52 10.50 -8.21
N GLU A 24 1.87 10.49 -8.22
CA GLU A 24 2.61 9.38 -7.61
C GLU A 24 2.44 9.36 -6.09
N ALA A 25 2.45 10.53 -5.46
CA ALA A 25 2.23 10.62 -4.01
C ALA A 25 0.82 10.12 -3.63
N ASP A 26 -0.19 10.51 -4.40
CA ASP A 26 -1.58 10.08 -4.15
C ASP A 26 -1.72 8.57 -4.35
N ALA A 27 -1.07 8.02 -5.38
CA ALA A 27 -1.10 6.58 -5.65
C ALA A 27 -0.45 5.80 -4.51
N TYR A 28 0.68 6.29 -4.01
CA TYR A 28 1.37 5.66 -2.88
C TYR A 28 0.51 5.71 -1.62
N ASP A 29 -0.12 6.85 -1.37
CA ASP A 29 -1.01 7.01 -0.21
C ASP A 29 -2.18 6.02 -0.26
N LYS A 30 -2.78 5.85 -1.44
CA LYS A 30 -3.84 4.86 -1.63
C LYS A 30 -3.35 3.44 -1.42
N MET A 31 -2.11 3.15 -1.84
CA MET A 31 -1.52 1.84 -1.61
C MET A 31 -1.37 1.57 -0.11
N LEU A 32 -0.98 2.58 0.67
CA LEU A 32 -0.88 2.44 2.12
C LEU A 32 -2.25 2.16 2.75
N ASP A 33 -3.32 2.79 2.25
CA ASP A 33 -4.69 2.51 2.70
C ASP A 33 -5.06 1.05 2.45
N MET A 34 -4.73 0.55 1.25
CA MET A 34 -4.98 -0.85 0.90
C MET A 34 -4.21 -1.79 1.82
N ALA A 35 -2.96 -1.47 2.11
CA ALA A 35 -2.13 -2.27 3.00
C ALA A 35 -2.74 -2.34 4.40
N ASP A 36 -3.26 -1.21 4.90
CA ASP A 36 -3.91 -1.17 6.21
C ASP A 36 -5.15 -2.07 6.26
N GLU A 37 -5.97 -2.03 5.22
CA GLU A 37 -7.16 -2.89 5.14
C GLU A 37 -6.78 -4.37 5.03
N LEU A 38 -5.76 -4.68 4.23
CA LEU A 38 -5.28 -6.05 4.09
C LEU A 38 -4.67 -6.56 5.40
N PHE A 39 -3.95 -5.69 6.12
CA PHE A 39 -3.43 -6.03 7.44
C PHE A 39 -4.55 -6.46 8.38
N THR A 40 -5.63 -5.70 8.42
CA THR A 40 -6.79 -6.02 9.26
C THR A 40 -7.42 -7.35 8.85
N LEU A 41 -7.58 -7.56 7.55
CA LEU A 41 -8.15 -8.80 7.03
C LEU A 41 -7.28 -10.01 7.38
N LEU A 42 -5.98 -9.89 7.19
CA LEU A 42 -5.03 -10.96 7.52
C LEU A 42 -5.04 -11.28 9.01
N GLY A 43 -5.22 -10.26 9.85
CA GLY A 43 -5.34 -10.45 11.30
C GLY A 43 -6.53 -11.31 11.67
N LYS A 44 -7.63 -11.21 10.93
CA LYS A 44 -8.82 -12.02 11.17
C LYS A 44 -8.60 -13.51 10.90
N SER A 45 -7.61 -13.84 10.09
CA SER A 45 -7.31 -15.24 9.78
C SER A 45 -6.67 -15.98 10.97
N GLU A 46 -6.03 -15.24 11.88
CA GLU A 46 -5.29 -15.77 13.02
C GLU A 46 -4.17 -16.74 12.64
N LEU A 47 -3.72 -16.67 11.38
CA LEU A 47 -2.68 -17.56 10.87
C LEU A 47 -1.25 -17.02 11.06
N LEU A 48 -1.12 -15.70 11.19
CA LEU A 48 0.17 -15.04 11.33
C LEU A 48 0.37 -14.60 12.77
N GLU A 49 1.35 -15.21 13.44
CA GLU A 49 1.66 -14.91 14.85
C GLU A 49 2.54 -13.68 14.99
N ASP A 50 3.32 -13.37 13.95
CA ASP A 50 4.23 -12.23 13.94
C ASP A 50 3.55 -11.05 13.23
N GLU A 51 3.30 -9.98 13.98
CA GLU A 51 2.67 -8.78 13.45
C GLU A 51 3.52 -8.12 12.35
N GLY A 52 4.84 -8.18 12.46
CA GLY A 52 5.73 -7.67 11.43
C GLY A 52 5.58 -8.41 10.11
N LYS A 53 5.41 -9.72 10.16
CA LYS A 53 5.18 -10.53 8.96
C LYS A 53 3.81 -10.25 8.37
N GLN A 54 2.82 -10.01 9.21
CA GLN A 54 1.47 -9.65 8.77
C GLN A 54 1.51 -8.32 8.03
N GLU A 55 2.24 -7.35 8.55
CA GLU A 55 2.42 -6.04 7.93
C GLU A 55 3.15 -6.17 6.58
N ASP A 56 4.24 -6.93 6.55
CA ASP A 56 5.02 -7.16 5.33
C ASP A 56 4.19 -7.84 4.25
N LEU A 57 3.38 -8.81 4.62
CA LEU A 57 2.51 -9.50 3.69
C LEU A 57 1.42 -8.58 3.15
N ALA A 58 0.81 -7.78 4.02
CA ALA A 58 -0.20 -6.80 3.61
C ALA A 58 0.39 -5.81 2.60
N MET A 59 1.59 -5.33 2.85
CA MET A 59 2.29 -4.41 1.95
C MET A 59 2.61 -5.07 0.62
N PHE A 60 3.10 -6.31 0.65
CA PHE A 60 3.38 -7.06 -0.57
C PHE A 60 2.13 -7.19 -1.45
N LEU A 61 1.01 -7.54 -0.84
CA LEU A 61 -0.25 -7.68 -1.56
C LEU A 61 -0.71 -6.34 -2.15
N ALA A 62 -0.59 -5.27 -1.38
CA ALA A 62 -0.96 -3.94 -1.84
C ALA A 62 -0.10 -3.48 -3.02
N GLN A 63 1.20 -3.77 -2.97
CA GLN A 63 2.14 -3.44 -4.04
C GLN A 63 1.87 -4.25 -5.32
N ASN A 64 1.24 -5.39 -5.19
CA ASN A 64 0.90 -6.27 -6.30
C ASN A 64 -0.60 -6.28 -6.55
N LYS A 65 -1.22 -5.12 -6.44
CA LYS A 65 -2.67 -4.94 -6.56
C LYS A 65 -3.26 -5.59 -7.80
N GLU A 66 -2.64 -5.38 -8.97
CA GLU A 66 -3.17 -5.89 -10.23
C GLU A 66 -3.20 -7.42 -10.25
N GLU A 67 -2.14 -8.05 -9.79
CA GLU A 67 -2.07 -9.51 -9.70
C GLU A 67 -3.08 -10.05 -8.70
N LEU A 68 -3.24 -9.35 -7.57
CA LEU A 68 -4.23 -9.72 -6.56
C LEU A 68 -5.65 -9.64 -7.11
N LEU A 69 -5.99 -8.55 -7.79
CA LEU A 69 -7.31 -8.39 -8.39
C LEU A 69 -7.60 -9.46 -9.42
N TYR A 70 -6.59 -9.83 -10.22
CA TYR A 70 -6.72 -10.91 -11.19
C TYR A 70 -6.96 -12.25 -10.49
N ALA A 71 -6.19 -12.54 -9.45
CA ALA A 71 -6.26 -13.79 -8.70
C ALA A 71 -7.64 -14.00 -8.06
N ILE A 72 -8.25 -12.95 -7.53
CA ILE A 72 -9.56 -13.04 -6.90
C ILE A 72 -10.72 -12.92 -7.90
N GLY A 73 -10.41 -12.77 -9.19
CA GLY A 73 -11.41 -12.72 -10.24
C GLY A 73 -12.01 -11.35 -10.53
N ALA A 74 -11.50 -10.30 -9.90
CA ALA A 74 -12.03 -8.94 -10.08
C ALA A 74 -11.64 -8.33 -11.43
N LYS A 75 -10.53 -8.80 -12.03
CA LYS A 75 -10.05 -8.33 -13.32
C LYS A 75 -9.73 -9.49 -14.23
N ARG A 76 -10.76 -10.24 -14.62
CA ARG A 76 -10.59 -11.33 -15.57
C ARG A 76 -10.96 -10.88 -16.97
N ASN A 77 -10.07 -11.20 -17.92
CA ASN A 77 -10.40 -11.10 -19.33
C ASN A 77 -11.11 -12.42 -19.71
N VAL A 78 -12.32 -12.25 -20.13
CA VAL A 78 -13.12 -13.40 -20.55
C VAL A 78 -13.05 -13.52 -22.06
#